data_ed9a31e5b30274762a559c2ad12ecf69
#
_entry.id   ed9a31e5b30274762a559c2ad12ecf69
#
_cell.length_a   1.000
_cell.length_b   1.000
_cell.length_c   1.000
_cell.angle_alpha   90.00
_cell.angle_beta   90.00
_cell.angle_gamma   90.00
#
_symmetry.space_group_name_H-M   'P 1'
#
loop_
_entity.id
_entity.type
_entity.pdbx_description
1 polymer ?
#
loop_
_entity_poly.entity_id
_entity_poly.type
_entity_poly.pdbx_seq_one_letter_code
_entity_poly.pdbx_strand_id
1 'polypeptide(L)'
;MPSIRPRGDARAMKRGDGFLAAVIAAGVALAVAIGLVAWAAGHYTARTTSVTVTASAPSVSATNVSPEVAAGAHVFVQFACAQCHGEQGRGGISPFVPALSTAGRALTSAQLRQIIDHGLGESANPTRPYMPVWGAVISTHQVDALVAYIRAGLPVVATAVPPAVPYDQGPAVAGAVLYVRDGCINCHGQNGLGGVPNPLSADKTIPSLSGLDFRSEFDTDAKIIAVIRSGSVIGRAPIVSMPHWGGIIAKRDLDALVAYLKTLK
;
A
#
# COMPACT_ATOMS: atom_id res chain seq x y z
N MET A 1 47.51 -44.33 -72.42
CA MET A 1 46.03 -44.14 -72.32
C MET A 1 45.76 -43.26 -71.10
N PRO A 2 45.34 -42.01 -71.25
CA PRO A 2 44.99 -41.12 -70.11
C PRO A 2 43.49 -41.26 -69.77
N SER A 3 43.19 -41.43 -68.49
CA SER A 3 41.86 -41.52 -67.96
C SER A 3 41.21 -40.12 -67.79
N ILE A 4 40.09 -39.94 -68.45
CA ILE A 4 39.25 -38.74 -68.35
C ILE A 4 38.41 -38.85 -67.05
N ARG A 5 38.58 -37.92 -66.15
CA ARG A 5 37.61 -37.72 -64.97
C ARG A 5 36.56 -36.73 -65.41
N PRO A 6 35.27 -37.01 -65.21
CA PRO A 6 34.23 -36.01 -65.40
C PRO A 6 34.25 -34.98 -64.21
N ARG A 7 34.31 -33.69 -64.54
CA ARG A 7 34.03 -32.60 -63.65
C ARG A 7 32.52 -32.46 -63.47
N GLY A 8 31.99 -32.94 -62.43
CA GLY A 8 30.57 -32.73 -62.07
C GLY A 8 30.31 -31.34 -61.53
N ASP A 9 29.25 -30.74 -61.99
CA ASP A 9 28.74 -29.39 -61.65
C ASP A 9 28.34 -29.26 -60.21
N ALA A 10 29.24 -28.74 -59.40
CA ALA A 10 28.99 -28.43 -57.94
C ALA A 10 28.43 -27.02 -57.75
N ARG A 11 28.08 -26.28 -58.80
CA ARG A 11 27.65 -24.86 -58.67
C ARG A 11 26.14 -24.63 -58.78
N ALA A 12 25.31 -25.56 -59.14
CA ALA A 12 23.86 -25.37 -59.29
C ALA A 12 23.09 -25.58 -58.00
N MET A 13 23.60 -26.36 -57.04
CA MET A 13 22.90 -26.71 -55.79
C MET A 13 22.97 -25.65 -54.71
N LYS A 14 23.88 -24.68 -54.75
CA LYS A 14 24.06 -23.64 -53.72
C LYS A 14 23.12 -22.44 -53.83
N ARG A 15 22.40 -22.25 -54.95
CA ARG A 15 21.48 -21.10 -55.11
C ARG A 15 20.06 -21.37 -54.63
N GLY A 16 19.62 -22.61 -54.57
CA GLY A 16 18.28 -22.99 -54.08
C GLY A 16 18.12 -22.90 -52.57
N ASP A 17 19.17 -23.32 -51.85
CA ASP A 17 19.13 -23.36 -50.37
C ASP A 17 19.10 -21.96 -49.76
N GLY A 18 19.80 -20.99 -50.37
CA GLY A 18 19.82 -19.60 -49.92
C GLY A 18 18.47 -18.88 -50.10
N PHE A 19 17.77 -19.18 -51.20
CA PHE A 19 16.46 -18.60 -51.47
C PHE A 19 15.40 -19.15 -50.51
N LEU A 20 15.38 -20.46 -50.30
CA LEU A 20 14.46 -21.10 -49.35
C LEU A 20 14.68 -20.61 -47.91
N ALA A 21 15.93 -20.49 -47.47
CA ALA A 21 16.29 -19.95 -46.17
C ALA A 21 15.84 -18.48 -46.00
N ALA A 22 15.97 -17.65 -47.03
CA ALA A 22 15.53 -16.26 -47.01
C ALA A 22 13.99 -16.15 -46.92
N VAL A 23 13.24 -17.00 -47.65
CA VAL A 23 11.78 -17.03 -47.58
C VAL A 23 11.28 -17.48 -46.19
N ILE A 24 11.91 -18.49 -45.61
CA ILE A 24 11.57 -18.96 -44.27
C ILE A 24 11.87 -17.87 -43.24
N ALA A 25 13.03 -17.22 -43.33
CA ALA A 25 13.39 -16.13 -42.40
C ALA A 25 12.41 -14.94 -42.48
N ALA A 26 12.00 -14.56 -43.70
CA ALA A 26 11.01 -13.50 -43.90
C ALA A 26 9.63 -13.89 -43.35
N GLY A 27 9.19 -15.14 -43.51
CA GLY A 27 7.95 -15.68 -42.98
C GLY A 27 7.92 -15.66 -41.44
N VAL A 28 9.02 -16.08 -40.81
CA VAL A 28 9.17 -16.04 -39.33
C VAL A 28 9.16 -14.61 -38.83
N ALA A 29 9.88 -13.70 -39.46
CA ALA A 29 9.90 -12.28 -39.07
C ALA A 29 8.51 -11.64 -39.17
N LEU A 30 7.74 -11.94 -40.21
CA LEU A 30 6.37 -11.46 -40.38
C LEU A 30 5.43 -12.02 -39.29
N ALA A 31 5.54 -13.31 -38.98
CA ALA A 31 4.74 -13.95 -37.95
C ALA A 31 5.02 -13.36 -36.55
N VAL A 32 6.29 -13.10 -36.24
CA VAL A 32 6.70 -12.44 -34.98
C VAL A 32 6.17 -11.00 -34.94
N ALA A 33 6.24 -10.24 -36.02
CA ALA A 33 5.72 -8.88 -36.09
C ALA A 33 4.19 -8.84 -35.86
N ILE A 34 3.44 -9.75 -36.49
CA ILE A 34 1.99 -9.88 -36.32
C ILE A 34 1.66 -10.27 -34.83
N GLY A 35 2.42 -11.21 -34.27
CA GLY A 35 2.27 -11.62 -32.87
C GLY A 35 2.51 -10.48 -31.90
N LEU A 36 3.52 -9.64 -32.09
CA LEU A 36 3.81 -8.47 -31.27
C LEU A 36 2.74 -7.40 -31.39
N VAL A 37 2.21 -7.14 -32.59
CA VAL A 37 1.11 -6.19 -32.80
C VAL A 37 -0.17 -6.69 -32.12
N ALA A 38 -0.50 -7.96 -32.25
CA ALA A 38 -1.67 -8.56 -31.61
C ALA A 38 -1.53 -8.55 -30.08
N TRP A 39 -0.34 -8.82 -29.55
CA TRP A 39 -0.05 -8.74 -28.12
C TRP A 39 -0.15 -7.30 -27.60
N ALA A 40 0.43 -6.32 -28.31
CA ALA A 40 0.33 -4.91 -27.95
C ALA A 40 -1.13 -4.41 -28.01
N ALA A 41 -1.89 -4.75 -29.03
CA ALA A 41 -3.30 -4.41 -29.16
C ALA A 41 -4.12 -5.05 -28.01
N GLY A 42 -3.88 -6.32 -27.67
CA GLY A 42 -4.52 -7.01 -26.56
C GLY A 42 -4.22 -6.35 -25.21
N HIS A 43 -2.98 -5.90 -24.98
CA HIS A 43 -2.59 -5.18 -23.77
C HIS A 43 -3.19 -3.77 -23.67
N TYR A 44 -3.36 -3.09 -24.81
CA TYR A 44 -3.98 -1.75 -24.85
C TYR A 44 -5.50 -1.82 -24.61
N THR A 45 -6.19 -2.81 -25.16
CA THR A 45 -7.64 -2.96 -24.98
C THR A 45 -8.02 -3.48 -23.58
N ALA A 46 -7.14 -4.24 -22.91
CA ALA A 46 -7.37 -4.68 -21.52
C ALA A 46 -7.31 -3.56 -20.48
N ARG A 47 -6.80 -2.38 -20.82
CA ARG A 47 -6.63 -1.24 -19.88
C ARG A 47 -7.74 -0.21 -19.89
N THR A 48 -8.77 -0.36 -20.70
CA THR A 48 -9.84 0.63 -20.81
C THR A 48 -11.23 0.10 -20.43
N THR A 49 -11.29 -0.77 -19.41
CA THR A 49 -12.57 -0.93 -18.72
C THR A 49 -12.61 0.11 -17.61
N SER A 50 -12.97 1.35 -17.95
CA SER A 50 -13.39 2.33 -16.97
C SER A 50 -14.71 1.84 -16.37
N VAL A 51 -14.62 1.21 -15.20
CA VAL A 51 -15.79 0.96 -14.37
C VAL A 51 -16.24 2.32 -13.85
N THR A 52 -17.23 2.90 -14.51
CA THR A 52 -17.92 4.07 -13.99
C THR A 52 -18.76 3.59 -12.81
N VAL A 53 -18.17 3.58 -11.60
CA VAL A 53 -18.93 3.38 -10.38
C VAL A 53 -19.74 4.66 -10.16
N THR A 54 -20.99 4.62 -10.55
CA THR A 54 -21.96 5.65 -10.17
C THR A 54 -22.30 5.40 -8.70
N ALA A 55 -21.39 5.78 -7.80
CA ALA A 55 -21.70 5.85 -6.39
C ALA A 55 -22.62 7.07 -6.20
N SER A 56 -23.89 6.84 -5.96
CA SER A 56 -24.76 7.84 -5.36
C SER A 56 -24.27 8.11 -3.94
N ALA A 57 -23.29 9.02 -3.82
CA ALA A 57 -22.87 9.51 -2.52
C ALA A 57 -24.03 10.25 -1.89
N PRO A 58 -24.36 10.00 -0.60
CA PRO A 58 -25.28 10.85 0.11
C PRO A 58 -24.74 12.27 0.04
N SER A 59 -25.60 13.23 -0.34
CA SER A 59 -25.27 14.66 -0.39
C SER A 59 -25.04 15.17 1.04
N VAL A 60 -23.81 14.98 1.55
CA VAL A 60 -23.36 15.65 2.77
C VAL A 60 -23.11 17.10 2.38
N SER A 61 -23.85 18.04 2.96
CA SER A 61 -23.63 19.47 2.79
C SER A 61 -22.16 19.75 3.06
N ALA A 62 -21.42 20.22 2.04
CA ALA A 62 -20.04 20.60 2.18
C ALA A 62 -19.96 21.76 3.19
N THR A 63 -19.52 21.47 4.38
CA THR A 63 -19.19 22.52 5.35
C THR A 63 -18.03 23.31 4.75
N ASN A 64 -18.18 24.62 4.61
CA ASN A 64 -17.10 25.50 4.17
C ASN A 64 -16.04 25.54 5.28
N VAL A 65 -15.11 24.60 5.22
CA VAL A 65 -13.95 24.53 6.10
C VAL A 65 -12.75 25.23 5.45
N SER A 66 -11.83 25.76 6.28
CA SER A 66 -10.59 26.33 5.74
C SER A 66 -9.78 25.24 5.01
N PRO A 67 -8.94 25.64 4.01
CA PRO A 67 -8.08 24.69 3.31
C PRO A 67 -7.19 23.87 4.23
N GLU A 68 -6.71 24.45 5.31
CA GLU A 68 -5.88 23.78 6.31
C GLU A 68 -6.66 22.69 7.07
N VAL A 69 -7.89 22.97 7.47
CA VAL A 69 -8.79 22.00 8.11
C VAL A 69 -9.15 20.88 7.15
N ALA A 70 -9.39 21.19 5.88
CA ALA A 70 -9.63 20.18 4.85
C ALA A 70 -8.40 19.29 4.64
N ALA A 71 -7.21 19.87 4.56
CA ALA A 71 -5.95 19.12 4.48
C ALA A 71 -5.77 18.20 5.69
N GLY A 72 -6.06 18.67 6.90
CA GLY A 72 -6.01 17.87 8.11
C GLY A 72 -6.97 16.68 8.10
N ALA A 73 -8.17 16.85 7.54
CA ALA A 73 -9.11 15.74 7.36
C ALA A 73 -8.57 14.67 6.41
N HIS A 74 -7.92 15.08 5.31
CA HIS A 74 -7.27 14.15 4.38
C HIS A 74 -6.10 13.40 5.05
N VAL A 75 -5.26 14.11 5.80
CA VAL A 75 -4.17 13.49 6.57
C VAL A 75 -4.72 12.51 7.60
N PHE A 76 -5.81 12.83 8.29
CA PHE A 76 -6.48 11.96 9.24
C PHE A 76 -6.93 10.63 8.62
N VAL A 77 -7.44 10.67 7.39
CA VAL A 77 -7.81 9.47 6.63
C VAL A 77 -6.55 8.74 6.11
N GLN A 78 -5.61 9.47 5.50
CA GLN A 78 -4.40 8.91 4.91
C GLN A 78 -3.57 8.11 5.91
N PHE A 79 -3.41 8.62 7.13
CA PHE A 79 -2.63 7.95 8.18
C PHE A 79 -3.47 7.06 9.09
N ALA A 80 -4.70 6.77 8.68
CA ALA A 80 -5.60 5.84 9.35
C ALA A 80 -5.89 6.18 10.82
N CYS A 81 -5.85 7.45 11.19
CA CYS A 81 -6.14 7.89 12.56
C CYS A 81 -7.55 7.45 13.00
N ALA A 82 -8.49 7.42 12.04
CA ALA A 82 -9.86 6.96 12.25
C ALA A 82 -9.96 5.49 12.71
N GLN A 83 -9.00 4.63 12.36
CA GLN A 83 -9.02 3.22 12.75
C GLN A 83 -8.94 3.04 14.27
N CYS A 84 -8.18 3.90 14.92
CA CYS A 84 -8.10 3.90 16.40
C CYS A 84 -9.07 4.89 17.03
N HIS A 85 -9.13 6.14 16.51
CA HIS A 85 -9.90 7.21 17.13
C HIS A 85 -11.37 7.27 16.68
N GLY A 86 -11.79 6.38 15.79
CA GLY A 86 -13.14 6.37 15.19
C GLY A 86 -13.34 7.44 14.12
N GLU A 87 -14.38 7.31 13.34
CA GLU A 87 -14.75 8.32 12.33
C GLU A 87 -14.90 9.69 13.01
N GLN A 88 -14.27 10.70 12.40
CA GLN A 88 -14.25 12.06 12.96
C GLN A 88 -13.76 12.12 14.41
N GLY A 89 -12.89 11.19 14.82
CA GLY A 89 -12.33 11.18 16.16
C GLY A 89 -13.34 10.97 17.30
N ARG A 90 -14.47 10.33 17.04
CA ARG A 90 -15.53 10.11 18.05
C ARG A 90 -15.15 9.11 19.12
N GLY A 91 -14.09 8.34 18.94
CA GLY A 91 -13.69 7.26 19.85
C GLY A 91 -14.56 6.02 19.72
N GLY A 92 -14.59 5.21 20.78
CA GLY A 92 -15.46 4.04 20.88
C GLY A 92 -14.94 2.77 20.23
N ILE A 93 -13.81 2.83 19.51
CA ILE A 93 -13.18 1.64 18.90
C ILE A 93 -12.50 0.78 19.99
N SER A 94 -11.86 1.42 20.97
CA SER A 94 -11.22 0.76 22.08
C SER A 94 -11.36 1.61 23.34
N PRO A 95 -11.51 1.01 24.54
CA PRO A 95 -11.59 1.76 25.81
C PRO A 95 -10.27 2.48 26.14
N PHE A 96 -9.17 2.14 25.47
CA PHE A 96 -7.85 2.74 25.69
C PHE A 96 -7.57 3.91 24.75
N VAL A 97 -8.41 4.14 23.74
CA VAL A 97 -8.21 5.18 22.74
C VAL A 97 -9.24 6.31 22.96
N PRO A 98 -8.78 7.53 23.28
CA PRO A 98 -9.70 8.62 23.63
C PRO A 98 -10.43 9.18 22.40
N ALA A 99 -11.61 9.74 22.64
CA ALA A 99 -12.29 10.58 21.68
C ALA A 99 -11.51 11.90 21.50
N LEU A 100 -11.18 12.24 20.25
CA LEU A 100 -10.40 13.44 19.93
C LEU A 100 -11.19 14.74 20.11
N SER A 101 -12.51 14.69 20.04
CA SER A 101 -13.37 15.83 20.36
C SER A 101 -13.16 16.37 21.79
N THR A 102 -12.87 15.47 22.73
CA THR A 102 -12.51 15.84 24.11
C THR A 102 -11.08 16.34 24.18
N ALA A 103 -10.13 15.61 23.59
CA ALA A 103 -8.72 15.98 23.55
C ALA A 103 -8.49 17.36 22.89
N GLY A 104 -9.19 17.62 21.78
CA GLY A 104 -9.11 18.91 21.07
C GLY A 104 -9.59 20.11 21.90
N ARG A 105 -10.43 19.91 22.88
CA ARG A 105 -10.85 20.97 23.83
C ARG A 105 -9.92 21.10 25.04
N ALA A 106 -9.42 19.97 25.54
CA ALA A 106 -8.65 19.92 26.78
C ALA A 106 -7.16 20.27 26.57
N LEU A 107 -6.60 19.98 25.40
CA LEU A 107 -5.18 20.15 25.11
C LEU A 107 -4.92 21.40 24.26
N THR A 108 -3.78 22.02 24.47
CA THR A 108 -3.28 23.09 23.59
C THR A 108 -2.79 22.53 22.25
N SER A 109 -2.66 23.37 21.23
CA SER A 109 -2.09 22.98 19.94
C SER A 109 -0.67 22.40 20.06
N ALA A 110 0.14 22.96 20.95
CA ALA A 110 1.49 22.45 21.22
C ALA A 110 1.49 21.06 21.85
N GLN A 111 0.57 20.79 22.79
CA GLN A 111 0.42 19.48 23.40
C GLN A 111 -0.10 18.43 22.41
N LEU A 112 -1.08 18.81 21.56
CA LEU A 112 -1.58 17.93 20.49
C LEU A 112 -0.44 17.56 19.52
N ARG A 113 0.33 18.57 19.09
CA ARG A 113 1.52 18.35 18.24
C ARG A 113 2.50 17.39 18.90
N GLN A 114 2.88 17.64 20.15
CA GLN A 114 3.82 16.80 20.85
C GLN A 114 3.35 15.34 20.96
N ILE A 115 2.07 15.10 21.21
CA ILE A 115 1.52 13.74 21.27
C ILE A 115 1.56 13.07 19.89
N ILE A 116 1.25 13.79 18.81
CA ILE A 116 1.32 13.26 17.45
C ILE A 116 2.78 12.95 17.09
N ASP A 117 3.70 13.88 17.36
CA ASP A 117 5.11 13.74 16.99
C ASP A 117 5.80 12.61 17.76
N HIS A 118 5.55 12.48 19.05
CA HIS A 118 6.30 11.59 19.95
C HIS A 118 5.53 10.36 20.43
N GLY A 119 4.24 10.26 20.06
CA GLY A 119 3.38 9.17 20.52
C GLY A 119 3.02 9.25 21.99
N LEU A 120 2.29 8.24 22.47
CA LEU A 120 1.88 8.12 23.88
C LEU A 120 1.59 6.66 24.23
N GLY A 121 2.21 6.18 25.30
CA GLY A 121 1.93 4.85 25.87
C GLY A 121 2.61 3.69 25.15
N GLU A 122 3.59 3.96 24.28
CA GLU A 122 4.41 2.93 23.66
C GLU A 122 5.24 2.16 24.69
N SER A 123 5.34 0.86 24.53
CA SER A 123 6.17 -0.03 25.35
C SER A 123 6.80 -1.14 24.50
N ALA A 124 7.88 -1.75 24.99
CA ALA A 124 8.56 -2.84 24.30
C ALA A 124 7.66 -4.08 24.07
N ASN A 125 6.64 -4.27 24.93
CA ASN A 125 5.69 -5.37 24.83
C ASN A 125 4.26 -4.81 24.92
N PRO A 126 3.73 -4.23 23.83
CA PRO A 126 2.41 -3.61 23.87
C PRO A 126 1.33 -4.68 24.01
N THR A 127 0.52 -4.58 25.06
CA THR A 127 -0.65 -5.44 25.30
C THR A 127 -1.97 -4.74 25.00
N ARG A 128 -1.91 -3.48 24.64
CA ARG A 128 -3.05 -2.61 24.34
C ARG A 128 -2.64 -1.55 23.32
N PRO A 129 -3.60 -0.96 22.59
CA PRO A 129 -3.32 0.13 21.66
C PRO A 129 -2.60 1.29 22.36
N TYR A 130 -1.64 1.87 21.66
CA TYR A 130 -0.88 3.06 22.05
C TYR A 130 -0.85 4.04 20.89
N MET A 131 -0.56 5.31 21.14
CA MET A 131 -0.37 6.30 20.08
C MET A 131 1.05 6.18 19.55
N PRO A 132 1.24 5.77 18.28
CA PRO A 132 2.58 5.65 17.71
C PRO A 132 3.29 7.00 17.57
N VAL A 133 4.60 6.96 17.38
CA VAL A 133 5.44 8.11 17.04
C VAL A 133 5.23 8.45 15.56
N TRP A 134 4.47 9.50 15.27
CA TRP A 134 4.16 9.90 13.90
C TRP A 134 5.11 10.95 13.32
N GLY A 135 5.85 11.70 14.15
CA GLY A 135 6.72 12.80 13.69
C GLY A 135 7.85 12.40 12.76
N ALA A 136 8.20 11.09 12.70
CA ALA A 136 9.16 10.57 11.73
C ALA A 136 8.51 10.17 10.38
N VAL A 137 7.18 10.07 10.32
CA VAL A 137 6.41 9.59 9.15
C VAL A 137 5.59 10.71 8.52
N ILE A 138 5.03 11.59 9.35
CA ILE A 138 4.17 12.71 8.96
C ILE A 138 5.01 13.99 8.95
N SER A 139 4.92 14.79 7.88
CA SER A 139 5.62 16.07 7.81
C SER A 139 5.05 17.09 8.80
N THR A 140 5.87 18.04 9.23
CA THR A 140 5.46 19.13 10.13
C THR A 140 4.21 19.85 9.65
N HIS A 141 4.12 20.14 8.35
CA HIS A 141 2.96 20.79 7.74
C HIS A 141 1.69 19.92 7.85
N GLN A 142 1.81 18.60 7.70
CA GLN A 142 0.68 17.68 7.86
C GLN A 142 0.26 17.56 9.33
N VAL A 143 1.22 17.61 10.27
CA VAL A 143 0.91 17.65 11.71
C VAL A 143 0.16 18.94 12.06
N ASP A 144 0.57 20.09 11.48
CA ASP A 144 -0.13 21.38 11.66
C ASP A 144 -1.57 21.28 11.17
N ALA A 145 -1.77 20.73 9.99
CA ALA A 145 -3.10 20.51 9.42
C ALA A 145 -3.96 19.56 10.28
N LEU A 146 -3.39 18.47 10.80
CA LEU A 146 -4.09 17.58 11.75
C LEU A 146 -4.52 18.32 13.02
N VAL A 147 -3.63 19.13 13.60
CA VAL A 147 -3.95 19.94 14.79
C VAL A 147 -5.06 20.92 14.47
N ALA A 148 -5.02 21.59 13.31
CA ALA A 148 -6.09 22.49 12.88
C ALA A 148 -7.43 21.76 12.74
N TYR A 149 -7.43 20.57 12.14
CA TYR A 149 -8.62 19.72 12.00
C TYR A 149 -9.21 19.29 13.33
N ILE A 150 -8.36 18.85 14.28
CA ILE A 150 -8.78 18.47 15.65
C ILE A 150 -9.34 19.69 16.39
N ARG A 151 -8.68 20.85 16.30
CA ARG A 151 -9.11 22.11 16.92
C ARG A 151 -10.42 22.65 16.35
N ALA A 152 -10.69 22.42 15.08
CA ALA A 152 -11.95 22.77 14.42
C ALA A 152 -13.11 21.83 14.82
N GLY A 153 -12.86 20.80 15.65
CA GLY A 153 -13.87 19.85 16.10
C GLY A 153 -14.13 18.69 15.13
N LEU A 154 -13.18 18.40 14.25
CA LEU A 154 -13.20 17.30 13.28
C LEU A 154 -14.45 17.33 12.39
N PRO A 155 -14.68 18.42 11.66
CA PRO A 155 -15.86 18.56 10.80
C PRO A 155 -15.84 17.49 9.66
N VAL A 156 -17.04 17.17 9.16
CA VAL A 156 -17.14 16.29 7.98
C VAL A 156 -16.61 17.02 6.77
N VAL A 157 -15.63 16.42 6.09
CA VAL A 157 -15.06 16.89 4.83
C VAL A 157 -15.40 15.86 3.76
N ALA A 158 -16.27 16.20 2.82
CA ALA A 158 -16.86 15.27 1.86
C ALA A 158 -15.83 14.55 0.96
N THR A 159 -14.64 15.16 0.75
CA THR A 159 -13.55 14.60 -0.04
C THR A 159 -12.57 13.73 0.78
N ALA A 160 -12.64 13.79 2.11
CA ALA A 160 -11.77 13.01 3.01
C ALA A 160 -12.51 11.76 3.48
N VAL A 161 -12.73 10.81 2.57
CA VAL A 161 -13.44 9.55 2.83
C VAL A 161 -12.48 8.37 2.62
N PRO A 162 -12.43 7.40 3.55
CA PRO A 162 -11.68 6.17 3.34
C PRO A 162 -12.21 5.39 2.14
N PRO A 163 -11.36 4.68 1.39
CA PRO A 163 -11.82 3.87 0.27
C PRO A 163 -12.74 2.73 0.75
N ALA A 164 -13.81 2.48 -0.01
CA ALA A 164 -14.69 1.33 0.23
C ALA A 164 -13.94 0.03 -0.06
N VAL A 165 -14.12 -0.98 0.80
CA VAL A 165 -13.42 -2.27 0.65
C VAL A 165 -14.24 -3.22 -0.22
N PRO A 166 -13.74 -3.64 -1.37
CA PRO A 166 -14.46 -4.47 -2.34
C PRO A 166 -14.35 -5.96 -1.97
N TYR A 167 -15.04 -6.38 -0.92
CA TYR A 167 -14.99 -7.78 -0.47
C TYR A 167 -15.56 -8.80 -1.46
N ASP A 168 -16.39 -8.37 -2.37
CA ASP A 168 -16.97 -9.15 -3.46
C ASP A 168 -15.96 -9.52 -4.56
N GLN A 169 -14.84 -8.79 -4.63
CA GLN A 169 -13.77 -9.04 -5.61
C GLN A 169 -12.68 -10.02 -5.11
N GLY A 170 -12.88 -10.59 -3.93
CA GLY A 170 -11.99 -11.56 -3.33
C GLY A 170 -11.04 -10.97 -2.27
N PRO A 171 -10.47 -11.87 -1.42
CA PRO A 171 -9.76 -11.44 -0.23
C PRO A 171 -8.48 -10.66 -0.52
N ALA A 172 -7.71 -11.01 -1.55
CA ALA A 172 -6.48 -10.29 -1.87
C ALA A 172 -6.74 -8.87 -2.38
N VAL A 173 -7.81 -8.66 -3.17
CA VAL A 173 -8.21 -7.33 -3.65
C VAL A 173 -8.72 -6.48 -2.49
N ALA A 174 -9.57 -7.04 -1.64
CA ALA A 174 -10.00 -6.39 -0.41
C ALA A 174 -8.81 -6.02 0.49
N GLY A 175 -7.84 -6.93 0.65
CA GLY A 175 -6.63 -6.72 1.43
C GLY A 175 -5.74 -5.61 0.88
N ALA A 176 -5.64 -5.46 -0.43
CA ALA A 176 -4.90 -4.35 -1.05
C ALA A 176 -5.52 -2.98 -0.70
N VAL A 177 -6.85 -2.89 -0.70
CA VAL A 177 -7.56 -1.66 -0.29
C VAL A 177 -7.41 -1.42 1.21
N LEU A 178 -7.51 -2.46 2.03
CA LEU A 178 -7.29 -2.39 3.47
C LEU A 178 -5.86 -1.93 3.81
N TYR A 179 -4.85 -2.40 3.08
CA TYR A 179 -3.46 -2.00 3.24
C TYR A 179 -3.27 -0.47 3.10
N VAL A 180 -4.03 0.15 2.20
CA VAL A 180 -4.05 1.61 2.05
C VAL A 180 -4.92 2.25 3.12
N ARG A 181 -6.16 1.77 3.31
CA ARG A 181 -7.16 2.33 4.24
C ARG A 181 -6.67 2.33 5.70
N ASP A 182 -6.01 1.25 6.10
CA ASP A 182 -5.53 1.07 7.47
C ASP A 182 -4.10 1.65 7.66
N GLY A 183 -3.59 2.38 6.64
CA GLY A 183 -2.37 3.17 6.72
C GLY A 183 -1.06 2.38 6.66
N CYS A 184 -1.09 1.06 6.40
CA CYS A 184 0.10 0.21 6.31
C CYS A 184 1.10 0.74 5.27
N ILE A 185 0.57 1.27 4.16
CA ILE A 185 1.34 1.84 3.05
C ILE A 185 2.26 3.00 3.48
N ASN A 186 1.86 3.79 4.50
CA ASN A 186 2.63 4.95 4.93
C ASN A 186 3.97 4.57 5.60
N CYS A 187 4.02 3.38 6.18
CA CYS A 187 5.21 2.85 6.83
C CYS A 187 5.90 1.79 5.96
N HIS A 188 5.16 0.83 5.42
CA HIS A 188 5.72 -0.27 4.65
C HIS A 188 5.85 0.01 3.15
N GLY A 189 5.47 1.20 2.69
CA GLY A 189 5.61 1.63 1.30
C GLY A 189 4.63 0.96 0.34
N GLN A 190 4.65 1.40 -0.91
CA GLN A 190 3.84 0.80 -1.96
C GLN A 190 4.25 -0.66 -2.18
N ASN A 191 3.29 -1.56 -2.29
CA ASN A 191 3.51 -3.00 -2.46
C ASN A 191 4.39 -3.63 -1.37
N GLY A 192 4.42 -3.03 -0.19
CA GLY A 192 5.19 -3.56 0.93
C GLY A 192 6.71 -3.53 0.74
N LEU A 193 7.24 -2.65 -0.10
CA LEU A 193 8.67 -2.60 -0.40
C LEU A 193 9.52 -2.12 0.77
N GLY A 194 8.93 -1.56 1.82
CA GLY A 194 9.66 -1.04 2.97
C GLY A 194 10.48 0.21 2.65
N GLY A 195 11.56 0.39 3.41
CA GLY A 195 12.56 1.43 3.14
C GLY A 195 12.23 2.83 3.67
N VAL A 196 11.09 3.01 4.32
CA VAL A 196 10.81 4.27 5.03
C VAL A 196 11.86 4.45 6.15
N PRO A 197 12.49 5.64 6.25
CA PRO A 197 13.53 5.86 7.25
C PRO A 197 13.04 5.63 8.68
N ASN A 198 13.78 4.85 9.45
CA ASN A 198 13.59 4.61 10.87
C ASN A 198 14.95 4.60 11.58
N PRO A 199 15.59 5.76 11.75
CA PRO A 199 17.01 5.87 12.11
C PRO A 199 17.41 5.18 13.42
N LEU A 200 16.48 4.96 14.33
CA LEU A 200 16.72 4.33 15.63
C LEU A 200 16.48 2.82 15.62
N SER A 201 15.95 2.25 14.53
CA SER A 201 15.87 0.80 14.33
C SER A 201 17.24 0.23 13.93
N ALA A 202 17.41 -1.10 14.07
CA ALA A 202 18.64 -1.78 13.68
C ALA A 202 18.97 -1.56 12.19
N ASP A 203 17.99 -1.72 11.32
CA ASP A 203 18.13 -1.63 9.86
C ASP A 203 18.01 -0.20 9.34
N LYS A 204 17.79 0.79 10.21
CA LYS A 204 17.59 2.22 9.89
C LYS A 204 16.36 2.50 8.99
N THR A 205 15.59 1.49 8.67
CA THR A 205 14.39 1.57 7.83
C THR A 205 13.28 0.68 8.40
N ILE A 206 12.05 0.92 7.96
CA ILE A 206 10.93 0.01 8.18
C ILE A 206 11.09 -1.16 7.21
N PRO A 207 10.93 -2.42 7.68
CA PRO A 207 11.20 -3.60 6.87
C PRO A 207 10.23 -3.76 5.71
N SER A 208 10.71 -4.41 4.65
CA SER A 208 9.88 -4.90 3.55
C SER A 208 8.92 -5.99 4.02
N LEU A 209 7.72 -6.00 3.44
CA LEU A 209 6.72 -7.08 3.59
C LEU A 209 6.72 -8.01 2.35
N SER A 210 7.76 -7.95 1.53
CA SER A 210 7.96 -8.76 0.33
C SER A 210 9.33 -9.43 0.36
N GLY A 211 9.53 -10.42 -0.53
CA GLY A 211 10.81 -11.10 -0.64
C GLY A 211 10.96 -12.32 0.26
N LEU A 212 12.15 -12.93 0.20
CA LEU A 212 12.44 -14.19 0.88
C LEU A 212 12.53 -14.03 2.40
N ASP A 213 13.10 -12.93 2.88
CA ASP A 213 13.29 -12.70 4.31
C ASP A 213 11.95 -12.61 5.04
N PHE A 214 11.02 -11.81 4.52
CA PHE A 214 9.67 -11.73 5.08
C PHE A 214 8.97 -13.10 5.08
N ARG A 215 9.05 -13.84 3.96
CA ARG A 215 8.40 -15.15 3.85
C ARG A 215 9.04 -16.24 4.72
N SER A 216 10.33 -16.14 5.02
CA SER A 216 11.02 -17.08 5.90
C SER A 216 10.69 -16.83 7.37
N GLU A 217 10.54 -15.57 7.76
CA GLU A 217 10.19 -15.19 9.13
C GLU A 217 8.68 -15.38 9.41
N PHE A 218 7.84 -14.96 8.46
CA PHE A 218 6.38 -15.05 8.56
C PHE A 218 5.81 -16.11 7.61
N ASP A 219 6.24 -17.35 7.80
CA ASP A 219 5.93 -18.53 6.96
C ASP A 219 4.47 -19.00 7.08
N THR A 220 3.72 -18.54 8.08
CA THR A 220 2.31 -18.90 8.32
C THR A 220 1.43 -17.68 8.49
N ASP A 221 0.15 -17.79 8.08
CA ASP A 221 -0.87 -16.77 8.27
C ASP A 221 -0.98 -16.38 9.75
N ALA A 222 -0.84 -17.35 10.66
CA ALA A 222 -0.90 -17.11 12.09
C ALA A 222 0.20 -16.18 12.60
N LYS A 223 1.43 -16.31 12.09
CA LYS A 223 2.54 -15.42 12.45
C LYS A 223 2.29 -14.00 11.95
N ILE A 224 1.81 -13.84 10.71
CA ILE A 224 1.45 -12.53 10.15
C ILE A 224 0.34 -11.89 10.99
N ILE A 225 -0.72 -12.62 11.30
CA ILE A 225 -1.82 -12.12 12.13
C ILE A 225 -1.32 -11.76 13.54
N ALA A 226 -0.43 -12.56 14.11
CA ALA A 226 0.09 -12.32 15.44
C ALA A 226 0.86 -11.00 15.51
N VAL A 227 1.79 -10.72 14.57
CA VAL A 227 2.55 -9.48 14.57
C VAL A 227 1.67 -8.26 14.29
N ILE A 228 0.68 -8.36 13.40
CA ILE A 228 -0.28 -7.27 13.18
C ILE A 228 -1.05 -6.97 14.47
N ARG A 229 -1.52 -7.98 15.17
CA ARG A 229 -2.28 -7.80 16.41
C ARG A 229 -1.45 -7.24 17.55
N SER A 230 -0.26 -7.78 17.77
CA SER A 230 0.59 -7.38 18.88
C SER A 230 1.30 -6.05 18.64
N GLY A 231 1.48 -5.65 17.38
CA GLY A 231 2.43 -4.60 17.04
C GLY A 231 3.87 -5.07 17.22
N SER A 232 4.80 -4.18 16.92
CA SER A 232 6.22 -4.47 17.09
C SER A 232 7.00 -3.18 17.37
N VAL A 233 7.81 -3.20 18.42
CA VAL A 233 8.76 -2.13 18.76
C VAL A 233 10.16 -2.72 18.65
N ILE A 234 10.82 -2.45 17.53
CA ILE A 234 12.17 -2.97 17.25
C ILE A 234 13.19 -1.83 17.37
N GLY A 235 13.98 -1.83 18.45
CA GLY A 235 14.99 -0.80 18.70
C GLY A 235 14.73 -0.03 20.00
N ARG A 236 15.26 1.21 20.06
CA ARG A 236 15.09 2.08 21.22
C ARG A 236 14.07 3.18 20.94
N ALA A 237 13.13 3.36 21.83
CA ALA A 237 12.21 4.49 21.76
C ALA A 237 12.95 5.84 21.90
N PRO A 238 12.51 6.93 21.23
CA PRO A 238 11.36 6.96 20.34
C PRO A 238 11.71 6.45 18.92
N ILE A 239 10.99 5.46 18.44
CA ILE A 239 11.13 4.93 17.07
C ILE A 239 9.77 4.87 16.41
N VAL A 240 9.77 4.76 15.07
CA VAL A 240 8.56 4.35 14.35
C VAL A 240 8.33 2.87 14.63
N SER A 241 7.27 2.57 15.35
CA SER A 241 6.88 1.22 15.71
C SER A 241 5.66 0.77 14.95
N MET A 242 5.51 -0.54 14.77
CA MET A 242 4.28 -1.08 14.23
C MET A 242 3.17 -0.98 15.28
N PRO A 243 2.05 -0.32 15.00
CA PRO A 243 0.96 -0.15 15.96
C PRO A 243 0.38 -1.49 16.44
N HIS A 244 -0.14 -1.51 17.66
CA HIS A 244 -0.92 -2.62 18.19
C HIS A 244 -2.35 -2.58 17.63
N TRP A 245 -2.63 -3.45 16.65
CA TRP A 245 -3.92 -3.52 15.98
C TRP A 245 -4.92 -4.48 16.62
N GLY A 246 -4.54 -5.15 17.70
CA GLY A 246 -5.41 -6.07 18.43
C GLY A 246 -6.68 -5.40 18.96
N GLY A 247 -7.84 -5.94 18.58
CA GLY A 247 -9.14 -5.34 18.89
C GLY A 247 -9.53 -4.12 18.05
N ILE A 248 -8.68 -3.67 17.11
CA ILE A 248 -8.92 -2.57 16.19
C ILE A 248 -9.35 -3.13 14.82
N ILE A 249 -8.53 -3.98 14.22
CA ILE A 249 -8.81 -4.59 12.91
C ILE A 249 -9.64 -5.85 13.11
N ALA A 250 -10.79 -5.93 12.43
CA ALA A 250 -11.66 -7.10 12.48
C ALA A 250 -11.00 -8.34 11.87
N LYS A 251 -11.40 -9.54 12.31
CA LYS A 251 -10.83 -10.78 11.79
C LYS A 251 -10.91 -10.92 10.28
N ARG A 252 -12.05 -10.54 9.67
CA ARG A 252 -12.24 -10.57 8.22
C ARG A 252 -11.21 -9.70 7.49
N ASP A 253 -10.92 -8.54 8.03
CA ASP A 253 -9.97 -7.59 7.44
C ASP A 253 -8.54 -8.09 7.59
N LEU A 254 -8.21 -8.70 8.72
CA LEU A 254 -6.92 -9.36 8.92
C LEU A 254 -6.71 -10.52 7.93
N ASP A 255 -7.71 -11.36 7.72
CA ASP A 255 -7.65 -12.47 6.76
C ASP A 255 -7.43 -11.93 5.33
N ALA A 256 -8.09 -10.83 4.97
CA ALA A 256 -7.92 -10.16 3.67
C ALA A 256 -6.52 -9.53 3.53
N LEU A 257 -6.03 -8.84 4.56
CA LEU A 257 -4.67 -8.30 4.59
C LEU A 257 -3.62 -9.40 4.38
N VAL A 258 -3.73 -10.51 5.10
CA VAL A 258 -2.84 -11.67 4.92
C VAL A 258 -2.89 -12.21 3.49
N ALA A 259 -4.09 -12.35 2.92
CA ALA A 259 -4.24 -12.77 1.53
C ALA A 259 -3.53 -11.83 0.55
N TYR A 260 -3.60 -10.51 0.77
CA TYR A 260 -2.87 -9.53 -0.03
C TYR A 260 -1.35 -9.65 0.17
N LEU A 261 -0.86 -9.66 1.42
CA LEU A 261 0.57 -9.75 1.72
C LEU A 261 1.23 -10.98 1.09
N LYS A 262 0.51 -12.08 0.97
CA LYS A 262 0.99 -13.31 0.28
C LYS A 262 1.10 -13.14 -1.23
N THR A 263 0.50 -12.12 -1.84
CA THR A 263 0.68 -11.80 -3.27
C THR A 263 1.93 -10.97 -3.56
N LEU A 264 2.50 -10.33 -2.54
CA LEU A 264 3.71 -9.51 -2.67
C LEU A 264 4.93 -10.42 -2.93
N LYS A 265 5.73 -10.08 -3.94
CA LYS A 265 6.87 -10.88 -4.41
C LYS A 265 8.20 -10.28 -3.97
#